data_7430a441babcbf3e5fb461ca39474f2b
#
_entry.id   7430a441babcbf3e5fb461ca39474f2b
#
_cell.length_a   1.000
_cell.length_b   1.000
_cell.length_c   1.000
_cell.angle_alpha   90.00
_cell.angle_beta   90.00
_cell.angle_gamma   90.00
#
_symmetry.space_group_name_H-M   'P 1'
#
loop_
_entity.id
_entity.type
_entity.pdbx_description
1 polymer ?
#
loop_
_entity_poly.entity_id
_entity_poly.type
_entity_poly.pdbx_seq_one_letter_code
_entity_poly.pdbx_strand_id
1 'polypeptide(L)'
;MANKTSVNIGARLDRLPQSKWHVKIWLITAFALLVCWSNGIGGSVQNILLNELHWLEPGSTLLAMWGTTYTAGQLFGALIGGPIGDKIGRKKSILLYEIIHIIAMIGGALSPNIAVLYVFRLLQGLALGALLVVLFAGFTEYVPGKNRGTWSSRTSFIGNWAHPICNGIALLIVSTGVSMNMNWRIQFMIPSILSIIACIFIYVKFPESPRWLESQGRLDEADKIMTSICLLYTSPSPRDRSV
;
A
#
# COMPACT_ATOMS: atom_id res chain seq x y z
N MET A 1 -22.75 -13.69 35.91
CA MET A 1 -22.26 -13.09 34.66
C MET A 1 -21.37 -11.92 35.03
N ALA A 2 -20.07 -12.07 35.02
CA ALA A 2 -19.12 -11.02 35.37
C ALA A 2 -19.24 -9.89 34.31
N ASN A 3 -19.54 -8.70 34.79
CA ASN A 3 -19.57 -7.47 34.03
C ASN A 3 -18.15 -7.25 33.49
N LYS A 4 -17.89 -7.67 32.22
CA LYS A 4 -16.64 -7.34 31.52
C LYS A 4 -16.68 -5.82 31.36
N THR A 5 -16.10 -5.10 32.31
CA THR A 5 -15.77 -3.68 32.18
C THR A 5 -15.20 -3.45 30.79
N SER A 6 -15.81 -2.57 30.02
CA SER A 6 -15.39 -2.20 28.69
C SER A 6 -13.93 -1.76 28.74
N VAL A 7 -13.04 -2.67 28.37
CA VAL A 7 -11.60 -2.38 28.31
C VAL A 7 -11.42 -1.47 27.10
N ASN A 8 -11.25 -0.18 27.35
CA ASN A 8 -11.02 0.79 26.29
C ASN A 8 -9.64 0.56 25.68
N ILE A 9 -9.58 -0.29 24.65
CA ILE A 9 -8.35 -0.67 23.93
C ILE A 9 -7.69 0.55 23.33
N GLY A 10 -8.49 1.50 22.82
CA GLY A 10 -7.98 2.75 22.30
C GLY A 10 -7.18 3.54 23.32
N ALA A 11 -7.70 3.70 24.55
CA ALA A 11 -6.99 4.41 25.64
C ALA A 11 -5.74 3.66 26.12
N ARG A 12 -5.75 2.32 26.09
CA ARG A 12 -4.56 1.51 26.40
C ARG A 12 -3.47 1.68 25.35
N LEU A 13 -3.82 1.66 24.06
CA LEU A 13 -2.87 1.92 22.95
C LEU A 13 -2.22 3.29 23.04
N ASP A 14 -3.00 4.33 23.39
CA ASP A 14 -2.49 5.70 23.47
C ASP A 14 -1.48 5.90 24.63
N ARG A 15 -1.47 5.01 25.62
CA ARG A 15 -0.51 5.02 26.74
C ARG A 15 0.77 4.24 26.44
N LEU A 16 0.78 3.40 25.41
CA LEU A 16 1.96 2.59 25.09
C LEU A 16 3.08 3.48 24.53
N PRO A 17 4.33 3.26 24.99
CA PRO A 17 5.48 3.90 24.38
C PRO A 17 5.76 3.31 22.99
N GLN A 18 6.52 4.06 22.20
CA GLN A 18 6.97 3.56 20.90
C GLN A 18 7.95 2.38 21.10
N SER A 19 7.71 1.30 20.37
CA SER A 19 8.51 0.08 20.47
C SER A 19 8.99 -0.38 19.08
N LYS A 20 9.90 -1.35 19.07
CA LYS A 20 10.36 -2.03 17.84
C LYS A 20 9.21 -2.66 17.05
N TRP A 21 8.11 -3.01 17.72
CA TRP A 21 6.92 -3.53 17.09
C TRP A 21 6.29 -2.49 16.14
N HIS A 22 6.14 -1.24 16.59
CA HIS A 22 5.61 -0.15 15.76
C HIS A 22 6.50 0.10 14.53
N VAL A 23 7.83 0.06 14.71
CA VAL A 23 8.77 0.19 13.60
C VAL A 23 8.59 -0.95 12.58
N LYS A 24 8.41 -2.18 13.04
CA LYS A 24 8.18 -3.34 12.16
C LYS A 24 6.90 -3.19 11.35
N ILE A 25 5.79 -2.83 11.98
CA ILE A 25 4.51 -2.62 11.29
C ILE A 25 4.63 -1.44 10.32
N TRP A 26 5.30 -0.36 10.74
CA TRP A 26 5.57 0.78 9.88
C TRP A 26 6.39 0.41 8.64
N LEU A 27 7.43 -0.39 8.77
CA LEU A 27 8.24 -0.83 7.62
C LEU A 27 7.42 -1.61 6.61
N ILE A 28 6.52 -2.50 7.08
CA ILE A 28 5.63 -3.26 6.20
C ILE A 28 4.67 -2.30 5.47
N THR A 29 4.07 -1.36 6.19
CA THR A 29 3.15 -0.36 5.62
C THR A 29 3.86 0.57 4.63
N ALA A 30 5.07 1.04 4.99
CA ALA A 30 5.87 1.91 4.15
C ALA A 30 6.34 1.20 2.86
N PHE A 31 6.70 -0.08 2.96
CA PHE A 31 7.04 -0.90 1.79
C PHE A 31 5.84 -1.10 0.88
N ALA A 32 4.66 -1.46 1.41
CA ALA A 32 3.44 -1.58 0.63
C ALA A 32 3.09 -0.27 -0.07
N LEU A 33 3.20 0.86 0.63
CA LEU A 33 2.94 2.19 0.07
C LEU A 33 3.95 2.56 -1.03
N LEU A 34 5.24 2.27 -0.83
CA LEU A 34 6.28 2.51 -1.82
C LEU A 34 5.99 1.73 -3.11
N VAL A 35 5.58 0.48 -2.98
CA VAL A 35 5.22 -0.37 -4.13
C VAL A 35 3.96 0.15 -4.82
N CYS A 36 2.93 0.54 -4.08
CA CYS A 36 1.71 1.11 -4.65
C CYS A 36 1.96 2.43 -5.38
N TRP A 37 2.85 3.28 -4.85
CA TRP A 37 3.23 4.54 -5.50
C TRP A 37 4.19 4.36 -6.68
N SER A 38 4.57 3.14 -7.01
CA SER A 38 5.36 2.81 -8.21
C SER A 38 4.67 3.19 -9.53
N ASN A 39 3.45 3.71 -9.47
CA ASN A 39 2.74 4.31 -10.61
C ASN A 39 3.46 5.53 -11.25
N GLY A 40 4.56 6.03 -10.68
CA GLY A 40 5.51 6.91 -11.36
C GLY A 40 6.02 6.37 -12.70
N ILE A 41 6.03 5.04 -12.87
CA ILE A 41 6.21 4.33 -14.13
C ILE A 41 5.26 4.78 -15.23
N GLY A 42 4.05 5.25 -14.89
CA GLY A 42 3.05 5.68 -15.86
C GLY A 42 3.53 6.78 -16.81
N GLY A 43 4.41 7.69 -16.37
CA GLY A 43 5.01 8.72 -17.21
C GLY A 43 5.99 8.15 -18.21
N SER A 44 6.86 7.23 -17.79
CA SER A 44 7.82 6.55 -18.68
C SER A 44 7.10 5.70 -19.72
N VAL A 45 6.12 4.93 -19.32
CA VAL A 45 5.29 4.12 -20.23
C VAL A 45 4.56 5.01 -21.23
N GLN A 46 3.97 6.13 -20.79
CA GLN A 46 3.31 7.10 -21.67
C GLN A 46 4.26 7.59 -22.77
N ASN A 47 5.50 7.93 -22.40
CA ASN A 47 6.50 8.38 -23.37
C ASN A 47 6.83 7.30 -24.39
N ILE A 48 6.97 6.04 -23.99
CA ILE A 48 7.23 4.92 -24.92
C ILE A 48 6.04 4.71 -25.86
N LEU A 49 4.81 4.75 -25.34
CA LEU A 49 3.59 4.58 -26.16
C LEU A 49 3.39 5.73 -27.16
N LEU A 50 3.82 6.94 -26.81
CA LEU A 50 3.73 8.12 -27.64
C LEU A 50 4.82 8.17 -28.72
N ASN A 51 6.07 8.04 -28.31
CA ASN A 51 7.20 8.37 -29.18
C ASN A 51 7.76 7.15 -29.92
N GLU A 52 7.60 5.95 -29.38
CA GLU A 52 8.24 4.74 -29.92
C GLU A 52 7.23 3.78 -30.57
N LEU A 53 6.10 3.55 -29.92
CA LEU A 53 5.08 2.61 -30.40
C LEU A 53 3.96 3.27 -31.18
N HIS A 54 3.83 4.59 -31.09
CA HIS A 54 2.78 5.38 -31.73
C HIS A 54 1.35 4.90 -31.42
N TRP A 55 1.15 4.33 -30.25
CA TRP A 55 -0.18 3.96 -29.74
C TRP A 55 -0.97 5.17 -29.24
N LEU A 56 -0.24 6.24 -28.92
CA LEU A 56 -0.78 7.56 -28.57
C LEU A 56 -0.24 8.58 -29.57
N GLU A 57 -1.10 9.50 -29.96
CA GLU A 57 -0.71 10.58 -30.88
C GLU A 57 -0.60 11.91 -30.11
N PRO A 58 0.35 12.78 -30.46
CA PRO A 58 0.46 14.11 -29.87
C PRO A 58 -0.87 14.90 -30.06
N GLY A 59 -1.38 15.47 -28.97
CA GLY A 59 -2.64 16.23 -29.00
C GLY A 59 -3.93 15.40 -29.09
N SER A 60 -3.83 14.07 -29.11
CA SER A 60 -5.02 13.20 -29.13
C SER A 60 -5.76 13.20 -27.79
N THR A 61 -7.07 12.96 -27.85
CA THR A 61 -7.91 12.79 -26.67
C THR A 61 -7.43 11.60 -25.82
N LEU A 62 -6.92 10.54 -26.46
CA LEU A 62 -6.36 9.38 -25.77
C LEU A 62 -5.18 9.81 -24.91
N LEU A 63 -4.24 10.59 -25.42
CA LEU A 63 -3.12 11.09 -24.65
C LEU A 63 -3.57 11.88 -23.41
N ALA A 64 -4.57 12.76 -23.56
CA ALA A 64 -5.15 13.53 -22.45
C ALA A 64 -5.83 12.61 -21.41
N MET A 65 -6.43 11.52 -21.85
CA MET A 65 -7.09 10.55 -20.98
C MET A 65 -6.11 9.68 -20.18
N TRP A 66 -4.83 9.63 -20.52
CA TRP A 66 -3.86 8.74 -19.84
C TRP A 66 -3.79 8.97 -18.34
N GLY A 67 -3.59 10.20 -17.92
CA GLY A 67 -3.57 10.58 -16.51
C GLY A 67 -4.97 10.63 -15.89
N THR A 68 -5.94 11.15 -16.64
CA THR A 68 -7.31 11.32 -16.16
C THR A 68 -7.99 10.00 -15.80
N THR A 69 -7.82 8.97 -16.62
CA THR A 69 -8.35 7.62 -16.34
C THR A 69 -7.79 7.04 -15.04
N TYR A 70 -6.51 7.18 -14.85
CA TYR A 70 -5.87 6.72 -13.60
C TYR A 70 -6.36 7.50 -12.38
N THR A 71 -6.44 8.83 -12.48
CA THR A 71 -6.90 9.70 -11.38
C THR A 71 -8.39 9.47 -11.07
N ALA A 72 -9.21 9.24 -12.09
CA ALA A 72 -10.61 8.86 -11.90
C ALA A 72 -10.73 7.54 -11.13
N GLY A 73 -9.95 6.52 -11.51
CA GLY A 73 -9.87 5.28 -10.74
C GLY A 73 -9.47 5.52 -9.29
N GLN A 74 -8.46 6.36 -9.05
CA GLN A 74 -7.99 6.69 -7.71
C GLN A 74 -9.07 7.37 -6.85
N LEU A 75 -9.85 8.27 -7.45
CA LEU A 75 -10.99 8.91 -6.78
C LEU A 75 -12.03 7.88 -6.34
N PHE A 76 -12.48 7.03 -7.26
CA PHE A 76 -13.44 5.97 -6.93
C PHE A 76 -12.89 4.99 -5.90
N GLY A 77 -11.63 4.60 -6.03
CA GLY A 77 -10.95 3.75 -5.05
C GLY A 77 -10.92 4.35 -3.65
N ALA A 78 -10.59 5.63 -3.54
CA ALA A 78 -10.58 6.33 -2.25
C ALA A 78 -11.98 6.40 -1.60
N LEU A 79 -13.02 6.62 -2.40
CA LEU A 79 -14.40 6.67 -1.92
C LEU A 79 -14.88 5.32 -1.36
N ILE A 80 -14.53 4.22 -2.01
CA ILE A 80 -14.98 2.88 -1.59
C ILE A 80 -14.01 2.21 -0.58
N GLY A 81 -12.76 2.61 -0.58
CA GLY A 81 -11.70 2.00 0.23
C GLY A 81 -11.97 2.07 1.72
N GLY A 82 -12.36 3.24 2.23
CA GLY A 82 -12.69 3.46 3.63
C GLY A 82 -13.84 2.57 4.12
N PRO A 83 -15.05 2.69 3.54
CA PRO A 83 -16.22 1.90 3.93
C PRO A 83 -16.00 0.38 3.88
N ILE A 84 -15.27 -0.11 2.88
CA ILE A 84 -14.92 -1.55 2.81
C ILE A 84 -13.94 -1.90 3.93
N GLY A 85 -12.93 -1.05 4.19
CA GLY A 85 -11.98 -1.23 5.29
C GLY A 85 -12.64 -1.28 6.66
N ASP A 86 -13.66 -0.45 6.88
CA ASP A 86 -14.44 -0.45 8.11
C ASP A 86 -15.30 -1.72 8.26
N LYS A 87 -15.78 -2.26 7.16
CA LYS A 87 -16.66 -3.44 7.15
C LYS A 87 -15.92 -4.76 7.30
N ILE A 88 -14.83 -4.97 6.54
CA ILE A 88 -14.14 -6.28 6.49
C ILE A 88 -12.84 -6.34 7.30
N GLY A 89 -12.38 -5.20 7.81
CA GLY A 89 -11.15 -5.07 8.58
C GLY A 89 -9.98 -4.52 7.76
N ARG A 90 -8.99 -3.98 8.46
CA ARG A 90 -7.87 -3.28 7.82
C ARG A 90 -6.98 -4.24 7.03
N LYS A 91 -6.56 -5.33 7.66
CA LYS A 91 -5.71 -6.34 7.04
C LYS A 91 -6.32 -6.94 5.78
N LYS A 92 -7.58 -7.37 5.86
CA LYS A 92 -8.27 -7.99 4.73
C LYS A 92 -8.47 -7.02 3.56
N SER A 93 -8.78 -5.76 3.86
CA SER A 93 -8.95 -4.72 2.84
C SER A 93 -7.64 -4.41 2.13
N ILE A 94 -6.53 -4.28 2.88
CA ILE A 94 -5.21 -4.07 2.30
C ILE A 94 -4.87 -5.23 1.35
N LEU A 95 -5.06 -6.48 1.78
CA LEU A 95 -4.81 -7.66 0.93
C LEU A 95 -5.68 -7.67 -0.32
N LEU A 96 -6.96 -7.32 -0.20
CA LEU A 96 -7.88 -7.24 -1.34
C LEU A 96 -7.39 -6.24 -2.37
N TYR A 97 -7.03 -5.03 -1.94
CA TYR A 97 -6.59 -3.98 -2.86
C TYR A 97 -5.19 -4.22 -3.42
N GLU A 98 -4.29 -4.86 -2.66
CA GLU A 98 -3.01 -5.33 -3.21
C GLU A 98 -3.20 -6.38 -4.31
N ILE A 99 -4.13 -7.32 -4.13
CA ILE A 99 -4.45 -8.31 -5.16
C ILE A 99 -5.02 -7.63 -6.40
N ILE A 100 -5.93 -6.65 -6.24
CA ILE A 100 -6.46 -5.87 -7.36
C ILE A 100 -5.33 -5.11 -8.07
N HIS A 101 -4.39 -4.53 -7.32
CA HIS A 101 -3.22 -3.84 -7.87
C HIS A 101 -2.33 -4.78 -8.68
N ILE A 102 -2.03 -5.98 -8.16
CA ILE A 102 -1.25 -7.01 -8.84
C ILE A 102 -1.92 -7.40 -10.18
N ILE A 103 -3.23 -7.67 -10.14
CA ILE A 103 -4.01 -8.03 -11.35
C ILE A 103 -3.96 -6.88 -12.36
N ALA A 104 -4.13 -5.65 -11.90
CA ALA A 104 -4.11 -4.47 -12.75
C ALA A 104 -2.73 -4.23 -13.41
N MET A 105 -1.64 -4.46 -12.68
CA MET A 105 -0.28 -4.32 -13.20
C MET A 105 0.07 -5.42 -14.20
N ILE A 106 -0.23 -6.68 -13.87
CA ILE A 106 0.03 -7.82 -14.77
C ILE A 106 -0.85 -7.69 -16.03
N GLY A 107 -2.14 -7.40 -15.85
CA GLY A 107 -3.06 -7.20 -16.97
C GLY A 107 -2.66 -6.02 -17.86
N GLY A 108 -2.18 -4.93 -17.26
CA GLY A 108 -1.58 -3.81 -17.96
C GLY A 108 -0.37 -4.23 -18.80
N ALA A 109 0.57 -5.00 -18.21
CA ALA A 109 1.75 -5.52 -18.91
C ALA A 109 1.40 -6.43 -20.09
N LEU A 110 0.33 -7.20 -19.99
CA LEU A 110 -0.13 -8.14 -21.02
C LEU A 110 -1.10 -7.53 -22.01
N SER A 111 -1.43 -6.24 -21.90
CA SER A 111 -2.41 -5.59 -22.77
C SER A 111 -2.01 -5.67 -24.25
N PRO A 112 -2.89 -6.16 -25.13
CA PRO A 112 -2.63 -6.27 -26.56
C PRO A 112 -2.84 -4.94 -27.30
N ASN A 113 -3.61 -4.04 -26.75
CA ASN A 113 -3.94 -2.74 -27.35
C ASN A 113 -4.21 -1.67 -26.28
N ILE A 114 -4.30 -0.43 -26.74
CA ILE A 114 -4.44 0.74 -25.88
C ILE A 114 -5.77 0.73 -25.09
N ALA A 115 -6.86 0.25 -25.66
CA ALA A 115 -8.18 0.23 -25.00
C ALA A 115 -8.16 -0.68 -23.75
N VAL A 116 -7.61 -1.88 -23.89
CA VAL A 116 -7.43 -2.82 -22.77
C VAL A 116 -6.49 -2.24 -21.71
N LEU A 117 -5.43 -1.56 -22.15
CA LEU A 117 -4.49 -0.90 -21.25
C LEU A 117 -5.18 0.19 -20.40
N TYR A 118 -6.11 0.96 -20.97
CA TYR A 118 -6.90 1.95 -20.23
C TYR A 118 -7.79 1.32 -19.14
N VAL A 119 -8.38 0.16 -19.42
CA VAL A 119 -9.17 -0.57 -18.41
C VAL A 119 -8.29 -0.94 -17.21
N PHE A 120 -7.10 -1.49 -17.46
CA PHE A 120 -6.17 -1.81 -16.38
C PHE A 120 -5.60 -0.55 -15.71
N ARG A 121 -5.46 0.54 -16.43
CA ARG A 121 -5.04 1.84 -15.90
C ARG A 121 -6.08 2.40 -14.90
N LEU A 122 -7.36 2.28 -15.22
CA LEU A 122 -8.46 2.62 -14.30
C LEU A 122 -8.41 1.75 -13.04
N LEU A 123 -8.20 0.44 -13.22
CA LEU A 123 -8.12 -0.52 -12.12
C LEU A 123 -6.90 -0.28 -11.21
N GLN A 124 -5.75 0.11 -11.80
CA GLN A 124 -4.56 0.54 -11.04
C GLN A 124 -4.88 1.74 -10.16
N GLY A 125 -5.53 2.76 -10.74
CA GLY A 125 -5.98 3.93 -10.00
C GLY A 125 -6.88 3.55 -8.83
N LEU A 126 -7.90 2.73 -9.08
CA LEU A 126 -8.84 2.27 -8.07
C LEU A 126 -8.12 1.54 -6.92
N ALA A 127 -7.23 0.61 -7.23
CA ALA A 127 -6.46 -0.10 -6.23
C ALA A 127 -5.62 0.84 -5.37
N LEU A 128 -4.91 1.79 -6.00
CA LEU A 128 -4.09 2.75 -5.27
C LEU A 128 -4.93 3.67 -4.38
N GLY A 129 -6.02 4.24 -4.91
CA GLY A 129 -6.89 5.13 -4.13
C GLY A 129 -7.42 4.45 -2.87
N ALA A 130 -7.89 3.22 -2.99
CA ALA A 130 -8.38 2.42 -1.88
C ALA A 130 -7.26 2.06 -0.89
N LEU A 131 -6.10 1.63 -1.39
CA LEU A 131 -4.93 1.29 -0.57
C LEU A 131 -4.44 2.48 0.25
N LEU A 132 -4.35 3.68 -0.33
CA LEU A 132 -3.93 4.88 0.39
C LEU A 132 -4.80 5.11 1.62
N VAL A 133 -6.12 5.09 1.44
CA VAL A 133 -7.07 5.30 2.55
C VAL A 133 -6.90 4.23 3.63
N VAL A 134 -6.88 2.96 3.25
CA VAL A 134 -6.87 1.85 4.20
C VAL A 134 -5.50 1.67 4.88
N LEU A 135 -4.39 1.90 4.18
CA LEU A 135 -3.04 1.82 4.74
C LEU A 135 -2.80 2.92 5.77
N PHE A 136 -3.17 4.18 5.45
CA PHE A 136 -3.02 5.28 6.40
C PHE A 136 -3.94 5.12 7.60
N ALA A 137 -5.23 4.80 7.38
CA ALA A 137 -6.16 4.54 8.46
C ALA A 137 -5.67 3.37 9.33
N GLY A 138 -5.36 2.23 8.72
CA GLY A 138 -4.88 1.04 9.42
C GLY A 138 -3.64 1.31 10.26
N PHE A 139 -2.63 1.97 9.69
CA PHE A 139 -1.41 2.26 10.42
C PHE A 139 -1.63 3.22 11.60
N THR A 140 -2.42 4.28 11.41
CA THR A 140 -2.68 5.25 12.49
C THR A 140 -3.47 4.67 13.66
N GLU A 141 -4.17 3.56 13.46
CA GLU A 141 -4.88 2.84 14.52
C GLU A 141 -3.94 2.11 15.49
N TYR A 142 -2.70 1.81 15.10
CA TYR A 142 -1.70 1.19 15.97
C TYR A 142 -0.83 2.20 16.70
N VAL A 143 -0.76 3.43 16.21
CA VAL A 143 0.16 4.44 16.72
C VAL A 143 -0.51 5.31 17.79
N PRO A 144 0.17 5.60 18.93
CA PRO A 144 -0.31 6.55 19.92
C PRO A 144 -0.59 7.92 19.32
N GLY A 145 -1.69 8.58 19.78
CA GLY A 145 -2.20 9.84 19.23
C GLY A 145 -1.13 10.93 19.07
N LYS A 146 -0.23 11.06 20.06
CA LYS A 146 0.86 12.07 20.06
C LYS A 146 1.81 11.97 18.86
N ASN A 147 1.96 10.78 18.27
CA ASN A 147 2.98 10.51 17.26
C ASN A 147 2.42 10.22 15.88
N ARG A 148 1.09 10.22 15.71
CA ARG A 148 0.44 9.88 14.44
C ARG A 148 0.94 10.73 13.27
N GLY A 149 1.00 12.05 13.47
CA GLY A 149 1.48 12.97 12.44
C GLY A 149 2.90 12.66 11.99
N THR A 150 3.82 12.43 12.93
CA THR A 150 5.22 12.09 12.64
C THR A 150 5.35 10.80 11.84
N TRP A 151 4.61 9.75 12.23
CA TRP A 151 4.65 8.48 11.53
C TRP A 151 4.00 8.55 10.15
N SER A 152 2.88 9.27 10.02
CA SER A 152 2.24 9.49 8.72
C SER A 152 3.16 10.26 7.77
N SER A 153 3.84 11.29 8.24
CA SER A 153 4.82 12.05 7.44
C SER A 153 5.99 11.18 7.00
N ARG A 154 6.54 10.35 7.88
CA ARG A 154 7.61 9.39 7.54
C ARG A 154 7.14 8.38 6.49
N THR A 155 5.91 7.88 6.60
CA THR A 155 5.33 6.94 5.63
C THR A 155 5.17 7.61 4.26
N SER A 156 4.63 8.84 4.22
CA SER A 156 4.51 9.62 2.99
C SER A 156 5.88 9.94 2.38
N PHE A 157 6.87 10.27 3.20
CA PHE A 157 8.23 10.53 2.73
C PHE A 157 8.81 9.32 2.01
N ILE A 158 8.71 8.12 2.60
CA ILE A 158 9.19 6.88 1.96
C ILE A 158 8.39 6.59 0.69
N GLY A 159 7.06 6.73 0.73
CA GLY A 159 6.21 6.50 -0.45
C GLY A 159 6.61 7.39 -1.64
N ASN A 160 6.94 8.66 -1.40
CA ASN A 160 7.38 9.59 -2.46
C ASN A 160 8.68 9.17 -3.15
N TRP A 161 9.54 8.38 -2.51
CA TRP A 161 10.74 7.82 -3.14
C TRP A 161 10.41 6.79 -4.23
N ALA A 162 9.18 6.28 -4.29
CA ALA A 162 8.76 5.39 -5.35
C ALA A 162 8.94 6.01 -6.74
N HIS A 163 8.62 7.29 -6.92
CA HIS A 163 8.73 7.97 -8.21
C HIS A 163 10.17 8.02 -8.76
N PRO A 164 11.17 8.54 -8.02
CA PRO A 164 12.55 8.54 -8.51
C PRO A 164 13.12 7.12 -8.66
N ILE A 165 12.77 6.18 -7.79
CA ILE A 165 13.20 4.79 -7.90
C ILE A 165 12.65 4.15 -9.19
N CYS A 166 11.36 4.32 -9.46
CA CYS A 166 10.73 3.78 -10.67
C CYS A 166 11.28 4.39 -11.95
N ASN A 167 11.49 5.71 -11.96
CA ASN A 167 12.12 6.37 -13.10
C ASN A 167 13.57 5.91 -13.32
N GLY A 168 14.33 5.70 -12.23
CA GLY A 168 15.66 5.12 -12.30
C GLY A 168 15.66 3.70 -12.87
N ILE A 169 14.73 2.85 -12.44
CA ILE A 169 14.55 1.50 -12.99
C ILE A 169 14.17 1.58 -14.47
N ALA A 170 13.26 2.47 -14.85
CA ALA A 170 12.87 2.66 -16.25
C ALA A 170 14.06 3.03 -17.14
N LEU A 171 14.93 3.96 -16.68
CA LEU A 171 16.16 4.33 -17.37
C LEU A 171 17.13 3.14 -17.51
N LEU A 172 17.30 2.35 -16.44
CA LEU A 172 18.13 1.14 -16.49
C LEU A 172 17.60 0.13 -17.50
N ILE A 173 16.28 -0.08 -17.59
CA ILE A 173 15.69 -1.00 -18.57
C ILE A 173 15.94 -0.48 -20.00
N VAL A 174 15.77 0.83 -20.22
CA VAL A 174 16.06 1.45 -21.53
C VAL A 174 17.53 1.23 -21.94
N SER A 175 18.47 1.37 -21.00
CA SER A 175 19.89 1.20 -21.26
C SER A 175 20.31 -0.23 -21.62
N THR A 176 19.49 -1.23 -21.33
CA THR A 176 19.77 -2.64 -21.71
C THR A 176 19.57 -2.93 -23.20
N GLY A 177 19.02 -2.01 -23.98
CA GLY A 177 18.75 -2.20 -25.41
C GLY A 177 17.58 -3.15 -25.71
N VAL A 178 16.77 -3.49 -24.72
CA VAL A 178 15.55 -4.29 -24.90
C VAL A 178 14.57 -3.52 -25.80
N SER A 179 13.88 -4.23 -26.71
CA SER A 179 12.88 -3.62 -27.60
C SER A 179 11.84 -2.81 -26.80
N MET A 180 11.44 -1.65 -27.30
CA MET A 180 10.53 -0.75 -26.61
C MET A 180 9.18 -1.39 -26.30
N ASN A 181 8.73 -2.32 -27.12
CA ASN A 181 7.51 -3.10 -26.84
C ASN A 181 7.65 -4.00 -25.60
N MET A 182 8.83 -4.57 -25.36
CA MET A 182 9.07 -5.36 -24.15
C MET A 182 9.39 -4.46 -22.94
N ASN A 183 10.05 -3.34 -23.17
CA ASN A 183 10.49 -2.42 -22.13
C ASN A 183 9.33 -1.92 -21.25
N TRP A 184 8.27 -1.35 -21.84
CA TRP A 184 7.14 -0.87 -21.06
C TRP A 184 6.39 -2.00 -20.30
N ARG A 185 6.38 -3.22 -20.86
CA ARG A 185 5.79 -4.39 -20.19
C ARG A 185 6.59 -4.79 -18.95
N ILE A 186 7.92 -4.80 -19.04
CA ILE A 186 8.82 -5.07 -17.92
C ILE A 186 8.61 -4.02 -16.81
N GLN A 187 8.43 -2.75 -17.18
CA GLN A 187 8.16 -1.68 -16.22
C GLN A 187 6.88 -1.92 -15.40
N PHE A 188 5.85 -2.54 -15.96
CA PHE A 188 4.67 -2.96 -15.21
C PHE A 188 4.90 -4.25 -14.39
N MET A 189 5.72 -5.16 -14.88
CA MET A 189 5.96 -6.45 -14.20
C MET A 189 6.79 -6.29 -12.91
N ILE A 190 7.76 -5.38 -12.87
CA ILE A 190 8.62 -5.19 -11.69
C ILE A 190 7.80 -4.79 -10.45
N PRO A 191 6.94 -3.75 -10.48
CA PRO A 191 6.08 -3.42 -9.36
C PRO A 191 5.12 -4.55 -8.97
N SER A 192 4.61 -5.32 -9.94
CA SER A 192 3.72 -6.44 -9.60
C SER A 192 4.43 -7.53 -8.80
N ILE A 193 5.69 -7.83 -9.10
CA ILE A 193 6.50 -8.76 -8.30
C ILE A 193 6.71 -8.21 -6.89
N LEU A 194 7.03 -6.93 -6.76
CA LEU A 194 7.20 -6.29 -5.46
C LEU A 194 5.88 -6.25 -4.66
N SER A 195 4.73 -6.04 -5.33
CA SER A 195 3.40 -6.12 -4.70
C SER A 195 3.09 -7.53 -4.18
N ILE A 196 3.47 -8.57 -4.91
CA ILE A 196 3.32 -9.95 -4.42
C ILE A 196 4.12 -10.15 -3.13
N ILE A 197 5.35 -9.66 -3.09
CA ILE A 197 6.18 -9.71 -1.88
C ILE A 197 5.53 -8.91 -0.74
N ALA A 198 5.03 -7.70 -1.00
CA ALA A 198 4.31 -6.89 -0.02
C ALA A 198 3.07 -7.61 0.51
N CYS A 199 2.28 -8.22 -0.38
CA CYS A 199 1.09 -9.01 -0.04
C CYS A 199 1.43 -10.18 0.90
N ILE A 200 2.52 -10.90 0.64
CA ILE A 200 3.01 -11.99 1.52
C ILE A 200 3.40 -11.44 2.91
N PHE A 201 4.15 -10.32 2.96
CA PHE A 201 4.52 -9.71 4.23
C PHE A 201 3.30 -9.25 5.04
N ILE A 202 2.30 -8.64 4.37
CA ILE A 202 1.05 -8.21 5.00
C ILE A 202 0.29 -9.43 5.52
N TYR A 203 0.15 -10.48 4.70
CA TYR A 203 -0.55 -11.69 5.10
C TYR A 203 0.06 -12.34 6.34
N VAL A 204 1.39 -12.49 6.39
CA VAL A 204 2.10 -13.22 7.44
C VAL A 204 2.34 -12.37 8.70
N LYS A 205 2.69 -11.09 8.54
CA LYS A 205 3.25 -10.27 9.62
C LYS A 205 2.38 -9.10 10.06
N PHE A 206 1.42 -8.68 9.24
CA PHE A 206 0.55 -7.55 9.57
C PHE A 206 -0.64 -8.06 10.40
N PRO A 207 -0.84 -7.60 11.65
CA PRO A 207 -1.99 -7.99 12.46
C PRO A 207 -3.25 -7.22 12.02
N GLU A 208 -4.43 -7.67 12.48
CA GLU A 208 -5.65 -6.87 12.33
C GLU A 208 -5.64 -5.71 13.34
N SER A 209 -6.37 -4.62 13.04
CA SER A 209 -6.44 -3.48 13.94
C SER A 209 -7.13 -3.82 15.26
N PRO A 210 -6.48 -3.59 16.43
CA PRO A 210 -7.13 -3.78 17.72
C PRO A 210 -8.35 -2.88 17.91
N ARG A 211 -8.32 -1.65 17.39
CA ARG A 211 -9.46 -0.71 17.46
C ARG A 211 -10.63 -1.19 16.61
N TRP A 212 -10.35 -1.74 15.43
CA TRP A 212 -11.39 -2.33 14.59
C TRP A 212 -11.98 -3.59 15.24
N LEU A 213 -11.15 -4.46 15.81
CA LEU A 213 -11.63 -5.65 16.53
C LEU A 213 -12.50 -5.28 17.72
N GLU A 214 -12.16 -4.22 18.47
CA GLU A 214 -12.98 -3.67 19.55
C GLU A 214 -14.34 -3.21 19.02
N SER A 215 -14.39 -2.47 17.92
CA SER A 215 -15.64 -2.02 17.29
C SER A 215 -16.53 -3.17 16.80
N GLN A 216 -15.96 -4.32 16.49
CA GLN A 216 -16.66 -5.54 16.12
C GLN A 216 -17.02 -6.45 17.31
N GLY A 217 -16.71 -6.02 18.55
CA GLY A 217 -16.95 -6.83 19.76
C GLY A 217 -16.00 -8.02 19.95
N ARG A 218 -14.95 -8.15 19.13
CA ARG A 218 -13.95 -9.24 19.18
C ARG A 218 -12.83 -8.93 20.18
N LEU A 219 -13.21 -8.71 21.44
CA LEU A 219 -12.32 -8.22 22.50
C LEU A 219 -11.17 -9.17 22.81
N ASP A 220 -11.39 -10.49 22.78
CA ASP A 220 -10.37 -11.49 23.09
C ASP A 220 -9.21 -11.48 22.05
N GLU A 221 -9.54 -11.24 20.79
CA GLU A 221 -8.53 -11.12 19.72
C GLU A 221 -7.78 -9.80 19.82
N ALA A 222 -8.48 -8.73 20.10
CA ALA A 222 -7.87 -7.42 20.30
C ALA A 222 -6.90 -7.45 21.51
N ASP A 223 -7.26 -8.11 22.61
CA ASP A 223 -6.40 -8.23 23.79
C ASP A 223 -5.16 -9.10 23.52
N LYS A 224 -5.28 -10.17 22.74
CA LYS A 224 -4.11 -10.95 22.27
C LYS A 224 -3.10 -10.10 21.51
N ILE A 225 -3.56 -9.24 20.60
CA ILE A 225 -2.67 -8.34 19.85
C ILE A 225 -2.03 -7.33 20.80
N MET A 226 -2.81 -6.74 21.72
CA MET A 226 -2.31 -5.82 22.73
C MET A 226 -1.25 -6.47 23.61
N THR A 227 -1.47 -7.70 24.05
CA THR A 227 -0.51 -8.48 24.84
C THR A 227 0.78 -8.72 24.06
N SER A 228 0.70 -9.02 22.75
CA SER A 228 1.88 -9.19 21.90
C SER A 228 2.70 -7.90 21.77
N ILE A 229 2.06 -6.74 21.75
CA ILE A 229 2.73 -5.44 21.75
C ILE A 229 3.45 -5.22 23.10
N CYS A 230 2.77 -5.51 24.21
CA CYS A 230 3.30 -5.34 25.56
C CYS A 230 4.46 -6.31 25.84
N LEU A 231 4.34 -7.59 25.48
CA LEU A 231 5.40 -8.61 25.71
C LEU A 231 6.70 -8.29 24.97
N LEU A 232 6.61 -7.72 23.77
CA LEU A 232 7.80 -7.26 23.04
C LEU A 232 8.44 -6.02 23.68
N TYR A 233 7.68 -5.29 24.49
CA TYR A 233 8.20 -4.17 25.28
C TYR A 233 8.88 -4.62 26.58
N THR A 234 8.33 -5.65 27.24
CA THR A 234 8.83 -6.18 28.54
C THR A 234 9.92 -7.24 28.38
N SER A 235 10.26 -7.66 27.17
CA SER A 235 11.39 -8.55 26.93
C SER A 235 12.68 -7.82 27.32
N PRO A 236 13.38 -8.25 28.41
CA PRO A 236 14.59 -7.59 28.86
C PRO A 236 15.63 -7.59 27.73
N SER A 237 16.21 -6.42 27.49
CA SER A 237 17.35 -6.28 26.57
C SER A 237 18.46 -7.24 27.00
N PRO A 238 19.24 -7.79 26.05
CA PRO A 238 20.45 -8.55 26.42
C PRO A 238 21.39 -7.81 27.39
N ARG A 239 21.32 -6.46 27.43
CA ARG A 239 22.06 -5.61 28.38
C ARG A 239 21.49 -5.65 29.80
N ASP A 240 20.20 -5.98 29.97
CA ASP A 240 19.56 -6.03 31.29
C ASP A 240 19.75 -7.42 31.96
N ARG A 241 20.38 -8.39 31.28
CA ARG A 241 20.71 -9.72 31.82
C ARG A 241 22.12 -9.83 32.41
N SER A 242 22.86 -8.72 32.40
CA SER A 242 24.27 -8.69 32.88
C SER A 242 24.43 -7.95 34.21
N VAL A 243 23.38 -7.95 35.07
CA VAL A 243 23.49 -7.50 36.48
C VAL A 243 23.16 -8.63 37.41
#